data_3c6de81b459a66f288be9e04ee0e735b
#
_entry.id   3c6de81b459a66f288be9e04ee0e735b
#
_cell.length_a   1.000
_cell.length_b   1.000
_cell.length_c   1.000
_cell.angle_alpha   90.00
_cell.angle_beta   90.00
_cell.angle_gamma   90.00
#
_symmetry.space_group_name_H-M   'P 1'
#
loop_
_entity.id
_entity.type
_entity.pdbx_description
1 polymer ?
#
loop_
_entity_poly.entity_id
_entity_poly.type
_entity_poly.pdbx_seq_one_letter_code
_entity_poly.pdbx_strand_id
1 'polypeptide(L)'
;PYYYIHILDNNKNVTRVVEGPATFTRQDHEKLIEGPSPMITVPPRHYCIIQNPVVRDAKGAIVTDKWGQAKNLWSDEEIRFAQEPFPLYPGEKLSGSVSPLQVIRPNTALRLSAIRDIYEDITDSSSSSSEAATSDDEEDSSEEVEEIEEEEEETETAAAEGEEKEEEKKKKRHRRRLVHRAGDEWLFKGPGTYIPRVEAKVVEVVEAT
;
A
#
# COMPACT_ATOMS: atom_id res chain seq x y z
N PRO A 1 5.58 -16.39 20.77
CA PRO A 1 4.79 -16.02 19.61
C PRO A 1 4.59 -14.50 19.58
N TYR A 2 4.42 -13.93 18.40
CA TYR A 2 4.13 -12.51 18.16
C TYR A 2 5.20 -11.52 18.66
N TYR A 3 6.45 -11.95 18.68
CA TYR A 3 7.62 -11.10 18.88
C TYR A 3 8.60 -11.29 17.74
N TYR A 4 9.40 -10.27 17.47
CA TYR A 4 10.46 -10.32 16.47
C TYR A 4 11.71 -9.65 16.98
N ILE A 5 12.83 -9.92 16.33
CA ILE A 5 14.13 -9.29 16.59
C ILE A 5 14.78 -8.87 15.28
N HIS A 6 15.59 -7.81 15.35
CA HIS A 6 16.44 -7.38 14.25
C HIS A 6 17.89 -7.79 14.51
N ILE A 7 18.47 -8.47 13.54
CA ILE A 7 19.84 -8.99 13.63
C ILE A 7 20.64 -8.44 12.47
N LEU A 8 21.77 -7.78 12.80
CA LEU A 8 22.77 -7.34 11.85
C LEU A 8 23.82 -8.44 11.68
N ASP A 9 24.03 -8.88 10.46
CA ASP A 9 25.19 -9.68 10.05
C ASP A 9 26.34 -8.72 9.69
N ASN A 10 27.37 -8.65 10.52
CA ASN A 10 28.51 -7.77 10.32
C ASN A 10 29.38 -8.16 9.10
N ASN A 11 29.35 -9.41 8.66
CA ASN A 11 30.11 -9.87 7.50
C ASN A 11 29.51 -9.37 6.18
N LYS A 12 28.18 -9.37 6.11
CA LYS A 12 27.43 -8.93 4.93
C LYS A 12 26.93 -7.51 5.03
N ASN A 13 26.95 -6.94 6.24
CA ASN A 13 26.34 -5.65 6.59
C ASN A 13 24.85 -5.61 6.24
N VAL A 14 24.11 -6.70 6.51
CA VAL A 14 22.69 -6.88 6.22
C VAL A 14 21.95 -7.06 7.52
N THR A 15 20.83 -6.33 7.67
CA THR A 15 19.91 -6.50 8.79
C THR A 15 18.71 -7.32 8.37
N ARG A 16 18.42 -8.38 9.11
CA ARG A 16 17.29 -9.27 8.88
C ARG A 16 16.35 -9.32 10.06
N VAL A 17 15.11 -9.70 9.81
CA VAL A 17 14.09 -9.96 10.83
C VAL A 17 14.06 -11.45 11.14
N VAL A 18 13.96 -11.79 12.42
CA VAL A 18 13.66 -13.15 12.88
C VAL A 18 12.38 -13.11 13.70
N GLU A 19 11.39 -13.84 13.23
CA GLU A 19 10.06 -13.91 13.83
C GLU A 19 9.96 -15.06 14.81
N GLY A 20 9.24 -14.83 15.92
CA GLY A 20 8.93 -15.87 16.89
C GLY A 20 7.58 -16.55 16.62
N PRO A 21 7.38 -17.77 17.14
CA PRO A 21 8.20 -18.44 18.16
C PRO A 21 9.43 -19.15 17.56
N ALA A 22 10.60 -18.73 17.96
CA ALA A 22 11.86 -19.33 17.51
C ALA A 22 12.90 -19.26 18.63
N THR A 23 13.84 -20.21 18.63
CA THR A 23 15.06 -20.10 19.43
C THR A 23 16.17 -19.61 18.52
N PHE A 24 16.71 -18.47 18.86
CA PHE A 24 17.79 -17.86 18.10
C PHE A 24 19.12 -18.01 18.85
N THR A 25 20.11 -18.60 18.19
CA THR A 25 21.49 -18.67 18.70
C THR A 25 22.33 -17.71 17.89
N ARG A 26 22.80 -16.65 18.55
CA ARG A 26 23.63 -15.62 17.94
C ARG A 26 25.00 -16.18 17.56
N GLN A 27 25.44 -15.90 16.34
CA GLN A 27 26.79 -16.16 15.86
C GLN A 27 27.73 -15.01 16.23
N ASP A 28 29.05 -15.26 16.18
CA ASP A 28 30.05 -14.25 16.56
C ASP A 28 30.02 -12.98 15.70
N HIS A 29 29.64 -13.15 14.41
CA HIS A 29 29.51 -12.03 13.46
C HIS A 29 28.13 -11.37 13.48
N GLU A 30 27.19 -11.84 14.29
CA GLU A 30 25.84 -11.30 14.36
C GLU A 30 25.68 -10.40 15.58
N LYS A 31 24.95 -9.30 15.39
CA LYS A 31 24.63 -8.35 16.45
C LYS A 31 23.12 -8.17 16.52
N LEU A 32 22.56 -8.30 17.73
CA LEU A 32 21.18 -7.91 17.99
C LEU A 32 21.09 -6.38 17.97
N ILE A 33 20.29 -5.84 17.05
CA ILE A 33 20.05 -4.39 16.91
C ILE A 33 18.83 -4.00 17.72
N GLU A 34 17.74 -4.75 17.58
CA GLU A 34 16.46 -4.46 18.21
C GLU A 34 15.75 -5.73 18.64
N GLY A 35 15.02 -5.63 19.73
CA GLY A 35 14.09 -6.65 20.21
C GLY A 35 14.57 -7.42 21.45
N PRO A 36 13.70 -8.32 21.93
CA PRO A 36 12.43 -8.75 21.32
C PRO A 36 11.34 -7.67 21.39
N SER A 37 10.83 -7.28 20.24
CA SER A 37 9.74 -6.30 20.09
C SER A 37 8.44 -7.01 19.74
N PRO A 38 7.26 -6.56 20.23
CA PRO A 38 6.00 -7.16 19.86
C PRO A 38 5.65 -6.87 18.40
N MET A 39 5.05 -7.84 17.71
CA MET A 39 4.49 -7.63 16.37
C MET A 39 3.31 -6.67 16.43
N ILE A 40 3.12 -5.91 15.35
CA ILE A 40 1.97 -5.02 15.22
C ILE A 40 0.73 -5.86 14.93
N THR A 41 -0.28 -5.66 15.77
CA THR A 41 -1.60 -6.31 15.62
C THR A 41 -2.63 -5.26 15.25
N VAL A 42 -3.28 -5.43 14.09
CA VAL A 42 -4.35 -4.54 13.63
C VAL A 42 -5.68 -5.28 13.71
N PRO A 43 -6.55 -4.94 14.71
CA PRO A 43 -7.84 -5.58 14.86
C PRO A 43 -8.78 -5.28 13.67
N PRO A 44 -9.86 -6.06 13.49
CA PRO A 44 -10.90 -5.74 12.53
C PRO A 44 -11.42 -4.30 12.68
N ARG A 45 -11.68 -3.64 11.54
CA ARG A 45 -12.14 -2.24 11.46
C ARG A 45 -11.14 -1.21 11.99
N HIS A 46 -9.87 -1.57 12.06
CA HIS A 46 -8.75 -0.67 12.38
C HIS A 46 -7.75 -0.67 11.25
N TYR A 47 -6.89 0.33 11.28
CA TYR A 47 -5.76 0.47 10.37
C TYR A 47 -4.56 1.05 11.11
N CYS A 48 -3.41 0.90 10.51
CA CYS A 48 -2.19 1.59 10.92
C CYS A 48 -1.46 2.15 9.69
N ILE A 49 -0.63 3.15 9.91
CA ILE A 49 0.18 3.77 8.87
C ILE A 49 1.64 3.39 9.12
N ILE A 50 2.29 2.83 8.13
CA ILE A 50 3.70 2.46 8.17
C ILE A 50 4.48 3.42 7.30
N GLN A 51 5.49 4.06 7.88
CA GLN A 51 6.45 4.91 7.17
C GLN A 51 7.61 4.07 6.65
N ASN A 52 8.11 4.42 5.46
CA ASN A 52 9.18 3.73 4.75
C ASN A 52 8.87 2.23 4.57
N PRO A 53 7.72 1.85 4.00
CA PRO A 53 7.33 0.45 3.88
C PRO A 53 8.34 -0.33 3.02
N VAL A 54 8.46 -1.63 3.27
CA VAL A 54 9.25 -2.51 2.42
C VAL A 54 8.53 -2.80 1.11
N VAL A 55 9.31 -2.86 0.03
CA VAL A 55 8.80 -3.23 -1.30
C VAL A 55 8.40 -4.70 -1.29
N ARG A 56 7.19 -4.99 -1.77
CA ARG A 56 6.67 -6.35 -1.95
C ARG A 56 6.43 -6.60 -3.43
N ASP A 57 6.68 -7.83 -3.86
CA ASP A 57 6.36 -8.27 -5.22
C ASP A 57 4.84 -8.56 -5.37
N ALA A 58 4.41 -8.89 -6.57
CA ALA A 58 3.02 -9.25 -6.87
C ALA A 58 2.50 -10.48 -6.07
N LYS A 59 3.39 -11.27 -5.48
CA LYS A 59 3.06 -12.42 -4.63
C LYS A 59 3.07 -12.08 -3.14
N GLY A 60 3.36 -10.82 -2.78
CA GLY A 60 3.47 -10.35 -1.40
C GLY A 60 4.81 -10.66 -0.73
N ALA A 61 5.76 -11.25 -1.45
CA ALA A 61 7.10 -11.51 -0.93
C ALA A 61 7.93 -10.21 -0.89
N ILE A 62 8.84 -10.13 0.08
CA ILE A 62 9.67 -8.94 0.24
C ILE A 62 10.79 -8.94 -0.79
N VAL A 63 10.90 -7.83 -1.50
CA VAL A 63 11.98 -7.61 -2.45
C VAL A 63 13.25 -7.25 -1.70
N THR A 64 14.31 -8.00 -1.95
CA THR A 64 15.63 -7.74 -1.37
C THR A 64 16.59 -7.20 -2.44
N ASP A 65 17.61 -6.48 -2.00
CA ASP A 65 18.71 -6.10 -2.86
C ASP A 65 19.66 -7.29 -3.12
N LYS A 66 20.70 -7.07 -3.93
CA LYS A 66 21.73 -8.08 -4.25
C LYS A 66 22.51 -8.60 -3.02
N TRP A 67 22.42 -7.92 -1.89
CA TRP A 67 23.07 -8.27 -0.64
C TRP A 67 22.14 -9.02 0.33
N GLY A 68 20.83 -9.08 0.01
CA GLY A 68 19.79 -9.69 0.84
C GLY A 68 19.14 -8.73 1.85
N GLN A 69 19.40 -7.40 1.74
CA GLN A 69 18.74 -6.39 2.53
C GLN A 69 17.36 -6.08 1.93
N ALA A 70 16.33 -6.02 2.75
CA ALA A 70 15.00 -5.59 2.31
C ALA A 70 15.04 -4.16 1.76
N LYS A 71 14.41 -3.94 0.61
CA LYS A 71 14.28 -2.61 0.00
C LYS A 71 13.13 -1.86 0.62
N ASN A 72 13.34 -0.59 0.98
CA ASN A 72 12.31 0.28 1.53
C ASN A 72 11.97 1.39 0.53
N LEU A 73 10.71 1.80 0.48
CA LEU A 73 10.25 3.02 -0.17
C LEU A 73 10.44 4.18 0.81
N TRP A 74 11.58 4.86 0.70
CA TRP A 74 11.92 5.96 1.60
C TRP A 74 11.02 7.17 1.39
N SER A 75 10.55 7.76 2.49
CA SER A 75 9.64 8.91 2.52
C SER A 75 8.22 8.60 2.00
N ASP A 76 7.88 7.34 1.84
CA ASP A 76 6.54 6.90 1.50
C ASP A 76 5.80 6.35 2.71
N GLU A 77 4.48 6.26 2.61
CA GLU A 77 3.61 5.73 3.64
C GLU A 77 2.71 4.64 3.06
N GLU A 78 2.46 3.60 3.85
CA GLU A 78 1.55 2.50 3.51
C GLU A 78 0.50 2.37 4.60
N ILE A 79 -0.76 2.22 4.21
CA ILE A 79 -1.84 1.92 5.15
C ILE A 79 -2.07 0.42 5.16
N ARG A 80 -1.91 -0.19 6.36
CA ARG A 80 -2.21 -1.61 6.57
C ARG A 80 -3.48 -1.76 7.38
N PHE A 81 -4.40 -2.54 6.84
CA PHE A 81 -5.68 -2.87 7.47
C PHE A 81 -5.58 -4.13 8.32
N ALA A 82 -6.71 -4.59 8.85
CA ALA A 82 -6.79 -5.80 9.65
C ALA A 82 -6.18 -7.01 8.91
N GLN A 83 -5.14 -7.58 9.50
CA GLN A 83 -4.41 -8.73 9.00
C GLN A 83 -3.77 -9.49 10.16
N GLU A 84 -3.08 -10.57 9.87
CA GLU A 84 -2.27 -11.29 10.84
C GLU A 84 -1.19 -10.39 11.45
N PRO A 85 -0.80 -10.61 12.71
CA PRO A 85 0.28 -9.84 13.34
C PRO A 85 1.55 -9.90 12.50
N PHE A 86 2.16 -8.76 12.27
CA PHE A 86 3.33 -8.63 11.41
C PHE A 86 4.47 -7.89 12.11
N PRO A 87 5.73 -8.22 11.81
CA PRO A 87 6.89 -7.49 12.27
C PRO A 87 7.10 -6.21 11.46
N LEU A 88 7.78 -5.25 12.04
CA LEU A 88 8.36 -4.14 11.27
C LEU A 88 9.72 -4.56 10.74
N TYR A 89 9.97 -4.30 9.46
CA TYR A 89 11.27 -4.52 8.85
C TYR A 89 12.23 -3.38 9.16
N PRO A 90 13.55 -3.63 9.07
CA PRO A 90 14.53 -2.58 9.28
C PRO A 90 14.26 -1.36 8.40
N GLY A 91 14.10 -0.19 9.01
CA GLY A 91 13.73 1.05 8.33
C GLY A 91 12.24 1.39 8.34
N GLU A 92 11.35 0.40 8.51
CA GLU A 92 9.92 0.66 8.73
C GLU A 92 9.66 1.27 10.10
N LYS A 93 8.70 2.17 10.17
CA LYS A 93 8.25 2.77 11.42
C LYS A 93 6.73 2.86 11.45
N LEU A 94 6.14 2.57 12.59
CA LEU A 94 4.73 2.83 12.81
C LEU A 94 4.52 4.34 13.00
N SER A 95 3.69 4.94 12.14
CA SER A 95 3.28 6.34 12.24
C SER A 95 2.08 6.46 13.18
N GLY A 96 2.34 6.89 14.41
CA GLY A 96 1.29 7.02 15.42
C GLY A 96 0.88 5.68 16.05
N SER A 97 -0.42 5.46 16.17
CA SER A 97 -1.01 4.25 16.75
C SER A 97 -2.02 3.59 15.81
N VAL A 98 -2.37 2.36 16.12
CA VAL A 98 -3.48 1.66 15.44
C VAL A 98 -4.78 2.41 15.73
N SER A 99 -5.47 2.85 14.67
CA SER A 99 -6.66 3.70 14.75
C SER A 99 -7.89 3.00 14.17
N PRO A 100 -9.10 3.23 14.72
CA PRO A 100 -10.32 2.67 14.16
C PRO A 100 -10.69 3.37 12.83
N LEU A 101 -11.35 2.64 11.93
CA LEU A 101 -11.98 3.23 10.75
C LEU A 101 -13.09 4.19 11.18
N GLN A 102 -13.18 5.32 10.48
CA GLN A 102 -14.17 6.33 10.78
C GLN A 102 -15.55 5.96 10.20
N VAL A 103 -16.52 5.80 11.09
CA VAL A 103 -17.92 5.55 10.70
C VAL A 103 -18.65 6.86 10.61
N ILE A 104 -19.22 7.14 9.43
CA ILE A 104 -19.96 8.37 9.14
C ILE A 104 -21.44 8.09 9.34
N ARG A 105 -22.10 8.92 10.14
CA ARG A 105 -23.54 8.84 10.42
C ARG A 105 -24.36 9.40 9.26
N PRO A 106 -25.67 9.06 9.17
CA PRO A 106 -26.58 9.80 8.32
C PRO A 106 -26.53 11.31 8.63
N ASN A 107 -26.66 12.15 7.62
CA ASN A 107 -26.58 13.61 7.73
C ASN A 107 -25.21 14.18 8.14
N THR A 108 -24.17 13.37 8.09
CA THR A 108 -22.78 13.84 8.25
C THR A 108 -21.97 13.52 6.99
N ALA A 109 -20.97 14.31 6.72
CA ALA A 109 -20.02 14.10 5.64
C ALA A 109 -18.60 14.39 6.12
N LEU A 110 -17.62 13.75 5.51
CA LEU A 110 -16.21 14.08 5.66
C LEU A 110 -15.79 14.98 4.51
N ARG A 111 -15.18 16.10 4.83
CA ARG A 111 -14.44 16.91 3.84
C ARG A 111 -13.04 16.33 3.71
N LEU A 112 -12.73 15.89 2.52
CA LEU A 112 -11.46 15.28 2.16
C LEU A 112 -10.69 16.25 1.27
N SER A 113 -9.36 16.20 1.36
CA SER A 113 -8.47 16.94 0.47
C SER A 113 -7.41 16.00 -0.07
N ALA A 114 -7.18 16.03 -1.38
CA ALA A 114 -6.12 15.27 -2.02
C ALA A 114 -4.75 15.88 -1.70
N ILE A 115 -3.84 15.07 -1.19
CA ILE A 115 -2.44 15.43 -0.96
C ILE A 115 -1.61 15.15 -2.21
N ARG A 116 -1.98 14.10 -2.95
CA ARG A 116 -1.38 13.65 -4.22
C ARG A 116 -2.49 13.39 -5.23
N ASP A 117 -2.14 13.29 -6.49
CA ASP A 117 -3.08 12.89 -7.54
C ASP A 117 -3.60 11.47 -7.28
N ILE A 118 -4.91 11.30 -7.35
CA ILE A 118 -5.59 10.04 -7.08
C ILE A 118 -6.03 9.42 -8.38
N TYR A 119 -5.52 8.24 -8.67
CA TYR A 119 -5.86 7.45 -9.85
C TYR A 119 -6.70 6.23 -9.47
N GLU A 120 -7.64 5.86 -10.31
CA GLU A 120 -8.40 4.61 -10.20
C GLU A 120 -8.16 3.74 -11.43
N ASP A 121 -7.95 2.44 -11.20
CA ASP A 121 -7.78 1.48 -12.30
C ASP A 121 -9.12 1.25 -12.98
N ILE A 122 -9.16 1.45 -14.31
CA ILE A 122 -10.34 1.16 -15.10
C ILE A 122 -10.38 -0.34 -15.32
N THR A 123 -11.17 -1.05 -14.49
CA THR A 123 -11.51 -2.45 -14.75
C THR A 123 -12.74 -2.51 -15.63
N ASP A 124 -12.67 -3.15 -16.79
CA ASP A 124 -13.76 -3.30 -17.76
C ASP A 124 -15.00 -4.07 -17.24
N SER A 125 -15.17 -4.19 -15.93
CA SER A 125 -16.22 -5.01 -15.28
C SER A 125 -17.27 -4.23 -14.51
N SER A 126 -17.49 -2.92 -14.78
CA SER A 126 -18.61 -2.20 -14.16
C SER A 126 -19.80 -1.98 -15.10
N SER A 127 -20.40 -3.09 -15.56
CA SER A 127 -21.76 -3.06 -16.08
C SER A 127 -22.68 -3.76 -15.09
N SER A 128 -23.07 -3.09 -14.01
CA SER A 128 -24.37 -3.34 -13.37
C SER A 128 -24.64 -2.33 -12.25
N SER A 129 -25.74 -1.60 -12.47
CA SER A 129 -26.64 -1.02 -11.47
C SER A 129 -26.17 0.18 -10.65
N SER A 130 -26.54 1.38 -11.10
CA SER A 130 -27.46 2.23 -10.32
C SER A 130 -28.13 3.26 -11.26
N GLU A 131 -29.34 2.93 -11.70
CA GLU A 131 -30.31 3.94 -12.13
C GLU A 131 -30.73 4.74 -10.91
N ALA A 132 -30.60 6.06 -10.96
CA ALA A 132 -31.66 6.97 -10.58
C ALA A 132 -31.22 8.44 -10.66
N ALA A 133 -31.98 9.15 -11.51
CA ALA A 133 -32.34 10.56 -11.45
C ALA A 133 -31.43 11.60 -12.11
N THR A 134 -31.73 11.81 -13.40
CA THR A 134 -32.00 13.08 -14.13
C THR A 134 -31.62 14.41 -13.44
N SER A 135 -30.72 15.13 -14.07
CA SER A 135 -30.97 16.53 -14.52
C SER A 135 -29.85 16.95 -15.47
N ASP A 136 -30.29 17.51 -16.59
CA ASP A 136 -29.48 18.13 -17.63
C ASP A 136 -28.58 19.20 -17.05
N ASP A 137 -27.29 19.12 -17.37
CA ASP A 137 -26.42 20.25 -17.67
C ASP A 137 -25.19 19.66 -18.38
N GLU A 138 -25.15 19.91 -19.69
CA GLU A 138 -24.03 19.65 -20.56
C GLU A 138 -22.90 20.62 -20.22
N GLU A 139 -21.88 20.17 -19.49
CA GLU A 139 -20.55 20.78 -19.54
C GLU A 139 -19.52 19.74 -20.01
N ASP A 140 -19.04 20.02 -21.21
CA ASP A 140 -17.95 19.39 -21.93
C ASP A 140 -16.67 19.42 -21.08
N SER A 141 -16.42 18.34 -20.30
CA SER A 141 -15.14 18.11 -19.65
C SER A 141 -14.40 17.00 -20.39
N SER A 142 -13.44 17.42 -21.21
CA SER A 142 -12.46 16.55 -21.83
C SER A 142 -11.79 15.66 -20.78
N GLU A 143 -12.14 14.38 -20.74
CA GLU A 143 -11.52 13.38 -19.89
C GLU A 143 -10.08 13.14 -20.38
N GLU A 144 -9.09 13.67 -19.66
CA GLU A 144 -7.69 13.34 -19.90
C GLU A 144 -7.41 11.93 -19.37
N VAL A 145 -7.33 10.97 -20.29
CA VAL A 145 -6.88 9.61 -20.00
C VAL A 145 -5.37 9.56 -20.28
N GLU A 146 -4.56 9.54 -19.22
CA GLU A 146 -3.12 9.30 -19.38
C GLU A 146 -2.84 7.80 -19.50
N GLU A 147 -2.29 7.38 -20.64
CA GLU A 147 -1.72 6.04 -20.82
C GLU A 147 -0.30 6.04 -20.28
N ILE A 148 -0.07 5.39 -19.15
CA ILE A 148 1.27 5.19 -18.60
C ILE A 148 1.78 3.83 -19.04
N GLU A 149 2.83 3.82 -19.87
CA GLU A 149 3.58 2.60 -20.21
C GLU A 149 4.64 2.38 -19.13
N GLU A 150 4.44 1.39 -18.26
CA GLU A 150 5.51 0.91 -17.37
C GLU A 150 6.33 -0.14 -18.13
N GLU A 151 7.58 0.20 -18.46
CA GLU A 151 8.59 -0.75 -18.93
C GLU A 151 9.18 -1.49 -17.72
N GLU A 152 8.81 -2.76 -17.53
CA GLU A 152 9.54 -3.64 -16.62
C GLU A 152 10.84 -4.09 -17.29
N GLU A 153 11.99 -3.56 -16.85
CA GLU A 153 13.33 -4.06 -17.19
C GLU A 153 13.53 -5.45 -16.54
N GLU A 154 13.30 -6.53 -17.32
CA GLU A 154 13.78 -7.86 -16.95
C GLU A 154 15.26 -7.96 -17.31
N THR A 155 16.13 -8.04 -16.30
CA THR A 155 17.53 -8.43 -16.48
C THR A 155 17.61 -9.93 -16.79
N GLU A 156 17.87 -10.24 -18.06
CA GLU A 156 18.24 -11.58 -18.52
C GLU A 156 19.57 -12.02 -17.91
N THR A 157 19.56 -13.15 -17.23
CA THR A 157 20.77 -13.98 -17.08
C THR A 157 20.62 -15.19 -17.97
N ALA A 158 21.53 -15.26 -18.95
CA ALA A 158 21.61 -16.30 -19.95
C ALA A 158 21.99 -17.67 -19.36
N ALA A 159 21.30 -18.73 -19.80
CA ALA A 159 21.95 -19.99 -20.26
C ALA A 159 20.94 -20.98 -20.85
N ALA A 160 21.26 -21.39 -22.09
CA ALA A 160 21.04 -22.69 -22.75
C ALA A 160 19.65 -23.05 -23.33
N GLU A 161 19.61 -22.92 -24.66
CA GLU A 161 19.08 -23.81 -25.70
C GLU A 161 17.77 -24.59 -25.51
N GLY A 162 16.83 -24.32 -26.42
CA GLY A 162 15.89 -25.33 -26.93
C GLY A 162 14.41 -24.95 -26.86
N GLU A 163 13.83 -24.76 -28.06
CA GLU A 163 12.43 -24.82 -28.43
C GLU A 163 11.56 -23.55 -28.34
N GLU A 164 11.35 -23.04 -29.54
CA GLU A 164 10.37 -22.04 -29.92
C GLU A 164 8.97 -22.37 -29.34
N LYS A 165 8.48 -21.55 -28.45
CA LYS A 165 7.07 -21.24 -28.28
C LYS A 165 6.94 -19.75 -28.13
N GLU A 166 6.51 -19.10 -29.21
CA GLU A 166 5.91 -17.79 -29.21
C GLU A 166 4.70 -17.79 -28.25
N GLU A 167 4.93 -17.50 -26.98
CA GLU A 167 3.88 -17.01 -26.12
C GLU A 167 3.83 -15.48 -26.31
N GLU A 168 2.89 -15.01 -27.10
CA GLU A 168 2.44 -13.62 -27.08
C GLU A 168 2.10 -13.25 -25.63
N LYS A 169 3.05 -12.66 -24.92
CA LYS A 169 2.78 -11.96 -23.67
C LYS A 169 1.89 -10.78 -23.99
N LYS A 170 0.57 -10.95 -23.85
CA LYS A 170 -0.39 -9.85 -23.84
C LYS A 170 -0.03 -8.94 -22.69
N LYS A 171 0.70 -7.86 -22.96
CA LYS A 171 0.87 -6.74 -22.03
C LYS A 171 -0.54 -6.27 -21.67
N LYS A 172 -0.99 -6.54 -20.45
CA LYS A 172 -2.22 -5.95 -19.91
C LYS A 172 -1.93 -4.47 -19.72
N ARG A 173 -2.45 -3.65 -20.62
CA ARG A 173 -2.43 -2.19 -20.45
C ARG A 173 -3.36 -1.85 -19.30
N HIS A 174 -2.81 -1.46 -18.17
CA HIS A 174 -3.58 -0.90 -17.07
C HIS A 174 -3.93 0.55 -17.46
N ARG A 175 -5.21 0.80 -17.73
CA ARG A 175 -5.71 2.15 -17.91
C ARG A 175 -6.08 2.70 -16.55
N ARG A 176 -5.48 3.83 -16.17
CA ARG A 176 -5.79 4.55 -14.94
C ARG A 176 -6.49 5.85 -15.28
N ARG A 177 -7.56 6.15 -14.55
CA ARG A 177 -8.28 7.43 -14.66
C ARG A 177 -7.90 8.31 -13.48
N LEU A 178 -7.53 9.56 -13.77
CA LEU A 178 -7.36 10.59 -12.74
C LEU A 178 -8.73 10.96 -12.18
N VAL A 179 -8.93 10.77 -10.87
CA VAL A 179 -10.20 11.07 -10.19
C VAL A 179 -10.11 12.41 -9.47
N HIS A 180 -9.02 12.66 -8.74
CA HIS A 180 -8.78 13.90 -8.04
C HIS A 180 -7.33 14.34 -8.22
N ARG A 181 -7.14 15.65 -8.45
CA ARG A 181 -5.80 16.26 -8.48
C ARG A 181 -5.36 16.67 -7.08
N ALA A 182 -4.06 16.77 -6.87
CA ALA A 182 -3.52 17.29 -5.61
C ALA A 182 -4.08 18.69 -5.32
N GLY A 183 -4.64 18.85 -4.11
CA GLY A 183 -5.32 20.08 -3.69
C GLY A 183 -6.83 20.09 -3.88
N ASP A 184 -7.41 19.13 -4.62
CA ASP A 184 -8.86 19.02 -4.74
C ASP A 184 -9.51 18.66 -3.41
N GLU A 185 -10.70 19.21 -3.19
CA GLU A 185 -11.51 18.92 -2.02
C GLU A 185 -12.87 18.35 -2.42
N TRP A 186 -13.30 17.30 -1.74
CA TRP A 186 -14.60 16.68 -1.96
C TRP A 186 -15.25 16.21 -0.67
N LEU A 187 -16.53 15.87 -0.73
CA LEU A 187 -17.30 15.39 0.41
C LEU A 187 -17.59 13.89 0.27
N PHE A 188 -17.17 13.13 1.27
CA PHE A 188 -17.64 11.75 1.45
C PHE A 188 -18.88 11.73 2.33
N LYS A 189 -20.06 11.51 1.71
CA LYS A 189 -21.35 11.56 2.39
C LYS A 189 -21.66 10.25 3.11
N GLY A 190 -22.18 10.35 4.34
CA GLY A 190 -22.71 9.20 5.08
C GLY A 190 -24.15 8.82 4.66
N PRO A 191 -24.63 7.66 5.12
CA PRO A 191 -23.99 6.77 6.07
C PRO A 191 -22.97 5.83 5.40
N GLY A 192 -21.85 5.57 6.07
CA GLY A 192 -20.83 4.66 5.55
C GLY A 192 -19.59 4.58 6.43
N THR A 193 -18.66 3.72 6.07
CA THR A 193 -17.34 3.65 6.71
C THR A 193 -16.31 4.21 5.75
N TYR A 194 -15.60 5.25 6.18
CA TYR A 194 -14.51 5.81 5.40
C TYR A 194 -13.27 4.93 5.51
N ILE A 195 -12.73 4.54 4.37
CA ILE A 195 -11.47 3.80 4.26
C ILE A 195 -10.38 4.82 3.92
N PRO A 196 -9.42 5.07 4.83
CA PRO A 196 -8.38 6.04 4.60
C PRO A 196 -7.48 5.63 3.43
N ARG A 197 -7.01 6.65 2.68
CA ARG A 197 -6.03 6.51 1.60
C ARG A 197 -4.83 7.38 1.93
N VAL A 198 -3.64 6.98 1.50
CA VAL A 198 -2.40 7.75 1.71
C VAL A 198 -2.44 9.08 0.95
N GLU A 199 -3.13 9.09 -0.19
CA GLU A 199 -3.26 10.25 -1.07
C GLU A 199 -4.27 11.29 -0.57
N ALA A 200 -5.14 10.94 0.41
CA ALA A 200 -6.23 11.79 0.87
C ALA A 200 -6.17 12.05 2.37
N LYS A 201 -6.37 13.31 2.76
CA LYS A 201 -6.45 13.74 4.15
C LYS A 201 -7.89 14.15 4.52
N VAL A 202 -8.33 13.72 5.70
CA VAL A 202 -9.57 14.22 6.30
C VAL A 202 -9.31 15.63 6.85
N VAL A 203 -10.05 16.61 6.36
CA VAL A 203 -9.94 18.00 6.79
C VAL A 203 -10.86 18.26 7.98
N GLU A 204 -12.16 17.91 7.83
CA GLU A 204 -13.17 18.14 8.88
C GLU A 204 -14.38 17.21 8.71
N VAL A 205 -15.18 17.11 9.75
CA VAL A 205 -16.50 16.48 9.75
C VAL A 205 -17.56 17.55 9.61
N VAL A 206 -18.39 17.49 8.57
CA VAL A 206 -19.46 18.42 8.29
C VAL A 206 -20.80 17.78 8.65
N GLU A 207 -21.61 18.45 9.45
CA GLU A 207 -22.97 18.02 9.79
C GLU A 207 -23.99 18.85 8.98
N ALA A 208 -24.97 18.16 8.41
CA ALA A 208 -26.10 18.85 7.79
C ALA A 208 -27.01 19.42 8.89
N THR A 209 -27.18 20.71 8.88
CA THR A 209 -28.13 21.45 9.75
C THR A 209 -29.53 21.40 9.19
#